data_0b6f75d11904ef4638f29b0c0263de5f
#
_entry.id   0b6f75d11904ef4638f29b0c0263de5f
#
_cell.length_a   1.000
_cell.length_b   1.000
_cell.length_c   1.000
_cell.angle_alpha   90.00
_cell.angle_beta   90.00
_cell.angle_gamma   90.00
#
_symmetry.space_group_name_H-M   'P 1'
#
loop_
_entity.id
_entity.type
_entity.pdbx_description
1 polymer ?
#
loop_
_entity_poly.entity_id
_entity_poly.type
_entity_poly.pdbx_seq_one_letter_code
_entity_poly.pdbx_strand_id
1 'polypeptide(L)'
;MADRDAERVAELKAFALERLPSMRLADGAFCREVRAPDLEPRGRSLRYTLMCLLGLQRARRAGLSVPIEPDELLRLAVDEIAAPEMTVGDLGLLLWADSRAEGQWRDKAAFTIHGRVGAGFPDLEGLELAWLVIGAAEARADLLLDDALGRLLGRIDPASGLFRHRDSGRRARFPNFATQIYGVLALTVAARNGRGHALGAARRAADRLLELQRPDGGWPWLYDTKSGRVVEPYELYSVHQDAMAPMALLELTAETGEARYRDAALHGIEWIYGRNDLERTMLDRETGILYRSIRRRRGFDRAMLYANTAGALAGTAMLAGTGTPLEVNPSDRPYHLGWVLEAWAGREP
;
A
#
# COMPACT_ATOMS: atom_id res chain seq x y z
N MET A 1 -26.45 -1.44 6.68
CA MET A 1 -24.98 -1.67 6.69
C MET A 1 -24.38 -1.06 5.43
N ALA A 2 -24.83 -1.44 4.24
CA ALA A 2 -24.32 -0.90 2.98
C ALA A 2 -24.36 0.64 2.87
N ASP A 3 -25.44 1.30 3.26
CA ASP A 3 -25.55 2.78 3.23
C ASP A 3 -24.49 3.46 4.11
N ARG A 4 -24.22 2.90 5.31
CA ARG A 4 -23.23 3.45 6.23
C ARG A 4 -21.80 3.31 5.69
N ASP A 5 -21.49 2.22 5.02
CA ASP A 5 -20.17 2.01 4.42
C ASP A 5 -19.99 2.94 3.23
N ALA A 6 -21.04 3.17 2.44
CA ALA A 6 -21.04 4.15 1.35
C ALA A 6 -20.80 5.59 1.85
N GLU A 7 -21.46 5.99 2.92
CA GLU A 7 -21.26 7.31 3.56
C GLU A 7 -19.81 7.48 4.04
N ARG A 8 -19.25 6.48 4.74
CA ARG A 8 -17.87 6.50 5.25
C ARG A 8 -16.83 6.59 4.15
N VAL A 9 -17.01 5.80 3.09
CA VAL A 9 -16.12 5.84 1.92
C VAL A 9 -16.24 7.18 1.18
N ALA A 10 -17.45 7.73 1.05
CA ALA A 10 -17.65 9.06 0.48
C ALA A 10 -16.95 10.15 1.31
N GLU A 11 -17.04 10.05 2.63
CA GLU A 11 -16.35 10.96 3.56
C GLU A 11 -14.83 10.89 3.42
N LEU A 12 -14.24 9.68 3.35
CA LEU A 12 -12.80 9.50 3.16
C LEU A 12 -12.33 10.09 1.83
N LYS A 13 -13.07 9.87 0.73
CA LYS A 13 -12.75 10.48 -0.59
C LYS A 13 -12.81 12.00 -0.55
N ALA A 14 -13.85 12.57 0.04
CA ALA A 14 -14.01 14.01 0.17
C ALA A 14 -12.88 14.62 1.00
N PHE A 15 -12.56 14.01 2.14
CA PHE A 15 -11.44 14.42 2.99
C PHE A 15 -10.11 14.37 2.24
N ALA A 16 -9.84 13.31 1.48
CA ALA A 16 -8.60 13.18 0.72
C ALA A 16 -8.46 14.32 -0.32
N LEU A 17 -9.51 14.62 -1.08
CA LEU A 17 -9.48 15.71 -2.06
C LEU A 17 -9.32 17.09 -1.40
N GLU A 18 -9.95 17.30 -0.27
CA GLU A 18 -9.85 18.55 0.49
C GLU A 18 -8.44 18.78 1.06
N ARG A 19 -7.81 17.73 1.57
CA ARG A 19 -6.54 17.85 2.31
C ARG A 19 -5.28 17.82 1.44
N LEU A 20 -5.28 17.09 0.32
CA LEU A 20 -4.10 16.95 -0.53
C LEU A 20 -3.45 18.30 -0.91
N PRO A 21 -4.16 19.38 -1.27
CA PRO A 21 -3.51 20.66 -1.64
C PRO A 21 -2.62 21.23 -0.54
N SER A 22 -3.01 21.12 0.73
CA SER A 22 -2.24 21.66 1.86
C SER A 22 -0.97 20.85 2.20
N MET A 23 -0.81 19.68 1.60
CA MET A 23 0.40 18.84 1.74
C MET A 23 1.38 19.00 0.57
N ARG A 24 1.05 19.88 -0.40
CA ARG A 24 1.91 20.18 -1.54
C ARG A 24 2.96 21.23 -1.17
N LEU A 25 4.19 21.00 -1.60
CA LEU A 25 5.31 21.94 -1.41
C LEU A 25 5.36 22.99 -2.53
N ALA A 26 6.15 24.03 -2.34
CA ALA A 26 6.29 25.12 -3.30
C ALA A 26 6.87 24.67 -4.66
N ASP A 27 7.66 23.60 -4.70
CA ASP A 27 8.19 22.97 -5.92
C ASP A 27 7.19 22.06 -6.64
N GLY A 28 5.97 21.93 -6.11
CA GLY A 28 4.90 21.11 -6.67
C GLY A 28 4.89 19.66 -6.20
N ALA A 29 5.95 19.16 -5.57
CA ALA A 29 5.98 17.81 -4.99
C ALA A 29 5.15 17.74 -3.70
N PHE A 30 4.85 16.52 -3.26
CA PHE A 30 4.23 16.32 -1.95
C PHE A 30 5.27 16.20 -0.83
N CYS A 31 4.88 16.64 0.36
CA CYS A 31 5.68 16.49 1.57
C CYS A 31 5.81 15.03 1.99
N ARG A 32 6.70 14.75 2.95
CA ARG A 32 6.82 13.43 3.56
C ARG A 32 5.75 13.20 4.63
N GLU A 33 5.44 14.22 5.43
CA GLU A 33 4.42 14.15 6.47
C GLU A 33 3.93 15.53 6.89
N VAL A 34 2.74 15.57 7.44
CA VAL A 34 2.24 16.61 8.33
C VAL A 34 2.00 16.00 9.71
N ARG A 35 1.94 16.84 10.74
CA ARG A 35 1.76 16.36 12.10
C ARG A 35 0.91 17.33 12.92
N ALA A 36 -0.09 16.80 13.65
CA ALA A 36 -0.83 17.61 14.61
C ALA A 36 0.09 18.12 15.74
N PRO A 37 -0.14 19.37 16.25
CA PRO A 37 -1.28 20.21 15.92
C PRO A 37 -1.05 21.18 14.75
N ASP A 38 0.18 21.44 14.32
CA ASP A 38 0.50 22.51 13.36
C ASP A 38 0.16 22.15 11.90
N LEU A 39 0.15 20.88 11.54
CA LEU A 39 -0.08 20.34 10.20
C LEU A 39 0.84 20.92 9.11
N GLU A 40 2.01 21.44 9.49
CA GLU A 40 2.97 21.99 8.54
C GLU A 40 3.59 20.86 7.69
N PRO A 41 3.69 21.05 6.36
CA PRO A 41 4.34 20.10 5.46
C PRO A 41 5.83 19.99 5.77
N ARG A 42 6.31 18.74 6.00
CA ARG A 42 7.70 18.46 6.36
C ARG A 42 8.32 17.42 5.44
N GLY A 43 9.54 17.72 4.99
CA GLY A 43 10.29 16.87 4.07
C GLY A 43 9.65 16.80 2.68
N ARG A 44 10.34 16.22 1.72
CA ARG A 44 9.91 16.05 0.33
C ARG A 44 9.91 14.56 -0.01
N SER A 45 8.94 14.09 -0.82
CA SER A 45 8.88 12.71 -1.24
C SER A 45 8.33 12.57 -2.66
N LEU A 46 9.21 12.25 -3.59
CA LEU A 46 8.83 11.95 -4.97
C LEU A 46 7.95 10.69 -5.08
N ARG A 47 8.26 9.66 -4.27
CA ARG A 47 7.42 8.46 -4.14
C ARG A 47 5.98 8.80 -3.75
N TYR A 48 5.79 9.66 -2.77
CA TYR A 48 4.44 10.05 -2.35
C TYR A 48 3.75 10.93 -3.39
N THR A 49 4.51 11.70 -4.15
CA THR A 49 4.00 12.46 -5.30
C THR A 49 3.43 11.50 -6.36
N LEU A 50 4.14 10.43 -6.69
CA LEU A 50 3.64 9.38 -7.62
C LEU A 50 2.39 8.67 -7.10
N MET A 51 2.34 8.36 -5.81
CA MET A 51 1.16 7.72 -5.21
C MET A 51 -0.06 8.65 -5.19
N CYS A 52 0.13 9.93 -4.91
CA CYS A 52 -0.94 10.94 -5.00
C CYS A 52 -1.38 11.14 -6.45
N LEU A 53 -0.44 11.17 -7.40
CA LEU A 53 -0.73 11.24 -8.84
C LEU A 53 -1.68 10.12 -9.27
N LEU A 54 -1.38 8.86 -8.91
CA LEU A 54 -2.22 7.71 -9.24
C LEU A 54 -3.65 7.86 -8.70
N GLY A 55 -3.78 8.25 -7.43
CA GLY A 55 -5.09 8.48 -6.81
C GLY A 55 -5.87 9.62 -7.48
N LEU A 56 -5.21 10.74 -7.79
CA LEU A 56 -5.83 11.87 -8.49
C LEU A 56 -6.23 11.52 -9.92
N GLN A 57 -5.41 10.74 -10.64
CA GLN A 57 -5.78 10.23 -11.98
C GLN A 57 -7.04 9.36 -11.91
N ARG A 58 -7.13 8.48 -10.91
CA ARG A 58 -8.32 7.65 -10.72
C ARG A 58 -9.54 8.48 -10.37
N ALA A 59 -9.41 9.44 -9.46
CA ALA A 59 -10.49 10.35 -9.09
C ALA A 59 -11.01 11.15 -10.30
N ARG A 60 -10.10 11.71 -11.12
CA ARG A 60 -10.45 12.41 -12.37
C ARG A 60 -11.19 11.50 -13.35
N ARG A 61 -10.73 10.27 -13.55
CA ARG A 61 -11.40 9.28 -14.42
C ARG A 61 -12.79 8.86 -13.91
N ALA A 62 -12.98 8.89 -12.60
CA ALA A 62 -14.29 8.65 -11.96
C ALA A 62 -15.22 9.86 -12.01
N GLY A 63 -14.83 10.97 -12.66
CA GLY A 63 -15.62 12.19 -12.79
C GLY A 63 -15.61 13.09 -11.55
N LEU A 64 -14.71 12.84 -10.59
CA LEU A 64 -14.55 13.71 -9.43
C LEU A 64 -13.73 14.96 -9.81
N SER A 65 -14.12 16.11 -9.27
CA SER A 65 -13.31 17.32 -9.37
C SER A 65 -12.03 17.15 -8.55
N VAL A 66 -10.87 17.25 -9.20
CA VAL A 66 -9.57 17.12 -8.53
C VAL A 66 -8.95 18.49 -8.31
N PRO A 67 -8.40 18.78 -7.10
CA PRO A 67 -7.87 20.09 -6.78
C PRO A 67 -6.45 20.35 -7.31
N ILE A 68 -5.82 19.32 -7.87
CA ILE A 68 -4.45 19.35 -8.43
C ILE A 68 -4.48 18.58 -9.75
N GLU A 69 -3.95 19.21 -10.80
CA GLU A 69 -3.89 18.57 -12.11
C GLU A 69 -2.86 17.43 -12.13
N PRO A 70 -3.29 16.18 -12.41
CA PRO A 70 -2.37 15.04 -12.43
C PRO A 70 -1.22 15.18 -13.41
N ASP A 71 -1.43 15.87 -14.54
CA ASP A 71 -0.41 16.03 -15.58
C ASP A 71 0.77 16.90 -15.12
N GLU A 72 0.56 17.81 -14.15
CA GLU A 72 1.65 18.55 -13.52
C GLU A 72 2.55 17.64 -12.68
N LEU A 73 1.94 16.75 -11.91
CA LEU A 73 2.67 15.79 -11.06
C LEU A 73 3.42 14.75 -11.91
N LEU A 74 2.83 14.33 -13.03
CA LEU A 74 3.48 13.41 -13.96
C LEU A 74 4.73 14.05 -14.57
N ARG A 75 4.62 15.30 -15.05
CA ARG A 75 5.77 16.05 -15.61
C ARG A 75 6.88 16.20 -14.58
N LEU A 76 6.56 16.61 -13.35
CA LEU A 76 7.52 16.72 -12.25
C LEU A 76 8.25 15.38 -12.02
N ALA A 77 7.53 14.26 -11.98
CA ALA A 77 8.14 12.94 -11.78
C ALA A 77 9.04 12.51 -12.95
N VAL A 78 8.65 12.87 -14.18
CA VAL A 78 9.46 12.59 -15.38
C VAL A 78 10.72 13.44 -15.46
N ASP A 79 10.66 14.70 -15.03
CA ASP A 79 11.83 15.58 -14.99
C ASP A 79 12.88 15.05 -14.01
N GLU A 80 12.45 14.38 -12.97
CA GLU A 80 13.32 13.75 -11.95
C GLU A 80 13.56 12.25 -12.14
N ILE A 81 13.24 11.69 -13.28
CA ILE A 81 13.34 10.23 -13.55
C ILE A 81 14.75 9.66 -13.32
N ALA A 82 15.78 10.47 -13.54
CA ALA A 82 17.20 10.10 -13.35
C ALA A 82 17.70 10.36 -11.92
N ALA A 83 16.88 10.99 -11.05
CA ALA A 83 17.30 11.32 -9.70
C ALA A 83 17.72 10.06 -8.91
N PRO A 84 18.79 10.12 -8.10
CA PRO A 84 19.25 8.97 -7.31
C PRO A 84 18.19 8.43 -6.34
N GLU A 85 17.29 9.30 -5.87
CA GLU A 85 16.20 8.98 -4.96
C GLU A 85 15.07 8.17 -5.62
N MET A 86 14.95 8.26 -6.95
CA MET A 86 13.96 7.49 -7.72
C MET A 86 14.39 6.03 -7.78
N THR A 87 13.78 5.17 -6.98
CA THR A 87 14.11 3.73 -6.95
C THR A 87 13.50 2.99 -8.14
N VAL A 88 13.86 1.72 -8.32
CA VAL A 88 13.23 0.85 -9.34
C VAL A 88 11.72 0.71 -9.08
N GLY A 89 11.31 0.62 -7.81
CA GLY A 89 9.89 0.60 -7.44
C GLY A 89 9.17 1.89 -7.79
N ASP A 90 9.81 3.04 -7.60
CA ASP A 90 9.24 4.35 -7.96
C ASP A 90 9.10 4.49 -9.48
N LEU A 91 10.03 3.95 -10.27
CA LEU A 91 9.90 3.86 -11.72
C LEU A 91 8.74 2.94 -12.15
N GLY A 92 8.46 1.89 -11.37
CA GLY A 92 7.25 1.07 -11.53
C GLY A 92 5.97 1.87 -11.31
N LEU A 93 5.92 2.71 -10.26
CA LEU A 93 4.80 3.65 -10.05
C LEU A 93 4.67 4.67 -11.18
N LEU A 94 5.79 5.16 -11.71
CA LEU A 94 5.79 6.08 -12.85
C LEU A 94 5.24 5.42 -14.12
N LEU A 95 5.64 4.18 -14.43
CA LEU A 95 5.07 3.41 -15.54
C LEU A 95 3.56 3.24 -15.40
N TRP A 96 3.10 2.94 -14.19
CA TRP A 96 1.68 2.82 -13.90
C TRP A 96 0.94 4.13 -14.11
N ALA A 97 1.48 5.25 -13.63
CA ALA A 97 0.88 6.57 -13.82
C ALA A 97 0.88 7.01 -15.30
N ASP A 98 1.98 6.78 -16.03
CA ASP A 98 2.10 7.11 -17.44
C ASP A 98 1.12 6.29 -18.31
N SER A 99 0.88 5.01 -17.97
CA SER A 99 -0.10 4.17 -18.69
C SER A 99 -1.54 4.70 -18.57
N ARG A 100 -1.81 5.51 -17.58
CA ARG A 100 -3.09 6.18 -17.34
C ARG A 100 -3.19 7.56 -18.01
N ALA A 101 -2.10 8.07 -18.51
CA ALA A 101 -2.03 9.28 -19.35
C ALA A 101 -1.92 8.87 -20.82
N GLU A 102 -1.04 9.49 -21.58
CA GLU A 102 -0.83 9.21 -23.00
C GLU A 102 0.21 8.11 -23.27
N GLY A 103 0.90 7.62 -22.23
CA GLY A 103 1.93 6.59 -22.33
C GLY A 103 3.22 7.04 -23.02
N GLN A 104 3.44 8.35 -23.11
CA GLN A 104 4.57 8.94 -23.87
C GLN A 104 5.92 8.75 -23.20
N TRP A 105 5.95 8.42 -21.89
CA TRP A 105 7.18 8.27 -21.12
C TRP A 105 7.58 6.81 -20.87
N ARG A 106 6.75 5.87 -21.33
CA ARG A 106 6.96 4.43 -21.13
C ARG A 106 8.37 3.98 -21.50
N ASP A 107 8.83 4.33 -22.69
CA ASP A 107 10.13 3.85 -23.19
C ASP A 107 11.29 4.46 -22.40
N LYS A 108 11.19 5.74 -22.00
CA LYS A 108 12.18 6.40 -21.15
C LYS A 108 12.23 5.74 -19.76
N ALA A 109 11.08 5.44 -19.16
CA ALA A 109 11.01 4.79 -17.86
C ALA A 109 11.55 3.34 -17.94
N ALA A 110 11.15 2.57 -18.94
CA ALA A 110 11.65 1.22 -19.16
C ALA A 110 13.16 1.19 -19.40
N PHE A 111 13.69 2.08 -20.21
CA PHE A 111 15.15 2.23 -20.41
C PHE A 111 15.88 2.54 -19.11
N THR A 112 15.34 3.46 -18.31
CA THR A 112 15.93 3.81 -16.99
C THR A 112 15.91 2.62 -16.05
N ILE A 113 14.81 1.84 -16.03
CA ILE A 113 14.72 0.60 -15.24
C ILE A 113 15.80 -0.40 -15.68
N HIS A 114 15.90 -0.67 -16.99
CA HIS A 114 16.92 -1.59 -17.52
C HIS A 114 18.34 -1.18 -17.13
N GLY A 115 18.64 0.13 -17.21
CA GLY A 115 19.94 0.66 -16.78
C GLY A 115 20.22 0.42 -15.29
N ARG A 116 19.20 0.46 -14.43
CA ARG A 116 19.33 0.26 -12.99
C ARG A 116 19.34 -1.21 -12.55
N VAL A 117 18.61 -2.07 -13.25
CA VAL A 117 18.60 -3.51 -12.95
C VAL A 117 19.80 -4.24 -13.58
N GLY A 118 20.41 -3.70 -14.64
CA GLY A 118 21.58 -4.27 -15.32
C GLY A 118 21.35 -5.69 -15.81
N ALA A 119 22.38 -6.55 -15.71
CA ALA A 119 22.29 -7.96 -16.09
C ALA A 119 21.52 -8.84 -15.07
N GLY A 120 21.05 -8.27 -13.97
CA GLY A 120 20.26 -8.97 -12.96
C GLY A 120 19.60 -7.99 -12.02
N PHE A 121 18.38 -8.31 -11.61
CA PHE A 121 17.65 -7.47 -10.66
C PHE A 121 18.39 -7.40 -9.33
N PRO A 122 18.50 -6.20 -8.71
CA PRO A 122 18.91 -6.10 -7.32
C PRO A 122 17.89 -6.79 -6.40
N ASP A 123 18.28 -7.08 -5.17
CA ASP A 123 17.34 -7.62 -4.16
C ASP A 123 16.37 -6.51 -3.68
N LEU A 124 15.37 -6.22 -4.52
CA LEU A 124 14.34 -5.22 -4.25
C LEU A 124 13.50 -5.62 -3.03
N GLU A 125 12.99 -4.63 -2.31
CA GLU A 125 11.93 -4.88 -1.33
C GLU A 125 10.66 -5.41 -2.03
N GLY A 126 9.92 -6.29 -1.36
CA GLY A 126 8.76 -6.95 -1.96
C GLY A 126 7.71 -5.98 -2.50
N LEU A 127 7.51 -4.86 -1.81
CA LEU A 127 6.60 -3.80 -2.26
C LEU A 127 7.12 -3.09 -3.54
N GLU A 128 8.42 -2.87 -3.67
CA GLU A 128 9.00 -2.23 -4.86
C GLU A 128 8.93 -3.16 -6.08
N LEU A 129 9.18 -4.46 -5.86
CA LEU A 129 9.00 -5.47 -6.90
C LEU A 129 7.53 -5.57 -7.35
N ALA A 130 6.59 -5.50 -6.40
CA ALA A 130 5.16 -5.48 -6.70
C ALA A 130 4.75 -4.25 -7.53
N TRP A 131 5.23 -3.06 -7.18
CA TRP A 131 4.97 -1.84 -7.97
C TRP A 131 5.56 -1.94 -9.39
N LEU A 132 6.74 -2.54 -9.53
CA LEU A 132 7.34 -2.79 -10.84
C LEU A 132 6.46 -3.74 -11.68
N VAL A 133 5.95 -4.83 -11.11
CA VAL A 133 5.02 -5.75 -11.79
C VAL A 133 3.75 -5.01 -12.23
N ILE A 134 3.14 -4.19 -11.35
CA ILE A 134 1.94 -3.42 -11.67
C ILE A 134 2.23 -2.46 -12.83
N GLY A 135 3.29 -1.65 -12.71
CA GLY A 135 3.65 -0.67 -13.73
C GLY A 135 3.97 -1.31 -15.08
N ALA A 136 4.72 -2.41 -15.09
CA ALA A 136 5.06 -3.14 -16.31
C ALA A 136 3.81 -3.76 -16.97
N ALA A 137 2.87 -4.30 -16.17
CA ALA A 137 1.62 -4.85 -16.67
C ALA A 137 0.72 -3.78 -17.29
N GLU A 138 0.51 -2.67 -16.59
CA GLU A 138 -0.35 -1.58 -17.06
C GLU A 138 0.25 -0.88 -18.28
N ALA A 139 1.57 -0.74 -18.34
CA ALA A 139 2.28 -0.17 -19.50
C ALA A 139 2.50 -1.16 -20.65
N ARG A 140 2.08 -2.43 -20.51
CA ARG A 140 2.31 -3.51 -21.49
C ARG A 140 3.78 -3.68 -21.86
N ALA A 141 4.67 -3.56 -20.89
CA ALA A 141 6.09 -3.80 -21.03
C ALA A 141 6.40 -5.30 -20.79
N ASP A 142 6.02 -6.16 -21.73
CA ASP A 142 5.91 -7.60 -21.56
C ASP A 142 7.17 -8.28 -21.05
N LEU A 143 8.35 -7.97 -21.60
CA LEU A 143 9.62 -8.57 -21.18
C LEU A 143 9.94 -8.20 -19.72
N LEU A 144 9.73 -6.96 -19.35
CA LEU A 144 9.93 -6.49 -17.98
C LEU A 144 8.91 -7.12 -17.02
N LEU A 145 7.66 -7.24 -17.48
CA LEU A 145 6.59 -7.89 -16.71
C LEU A 145 6.93 -9.35 -16.43
N ASP A 146 7.32 -10.12 -17.43
CA ASP A 146 7.56 -11.56 -17.27
C ASP A 146 8.73 -11.84 -16.31
N ASP A 147 9.80 -11.05 -16.39
CA ASP A 147 10.95 -11.18 -15.50
C ASP A 147 10.60 -10.76 -14.04
N ALA A 148 9.96 -9.60 -13.87
CA ALA A 148 9.56 -9.13 -12.54
C ALA A 148 8.50 -10.03 -11.90
N LEU A 149 7.52 -10.52 -12.66
CA LEU A 149 6.48 -11.43 -12.20
C LEU A 149 7.05 -12.78 -11.78
N GLY A 150 7.97 -13.34 -12.57
CA GLY A 150 8.65 -14.60 -12.23
C GLY A 150 9.36 -14.50 -10.87
N ARG A 151 10.03 -13.38 -10.62
CA ARG A 151 10.67 -13.09 -9.33
C ARG A 151 9.68 -12.94 -8.19
N LEU A 152 8.56 -12.22 -8.41
CA LEU A 152 7.53 -12.03 -7.40
C LEU A 152 6.87 -13.37 -7.03
N LEU A 153 6.54 -14.21 -8.01
CA LEU A 153 6.02 -15.55 -7.79
C LEU A 153 7.02 -16.44 -7.01
N GLY A 154 8.31 -16.33 -7.32
CA GLY A 154 9.38 -17.03 -6.60
C GLY A 154 9.54 -16.62 -5.13
N ARG A 155 8.92 -15.51 -4.71
CA ARG A 155 8.91 -15.06 -3.31
C ARG A 155 7.76 -15.62 -2.48
N ILE A 156 6.80 -16.28 -3.09
CA ILE A 156 5.69 -16.89 -2.34
C ILE A 156 6.20 -18.16 -1.64
N ASP A 157 6.04 -18.20 -0.34
CA ASP A 157 6.28 -19.43 0.41
C ASP A 157 5.13 -20.42 0.10
N PRO A 158 5.45 -21.64 -0.37
CA PRO A 158 4.43 -22.57 -0.84
C PRO A 158 3.53 -23.12 0.28
N ALA A 159 4.00 -23.13 1.52
CA ALA A 159 3.24 -23.64 2.66
C ALA A 159 2.30 -22.60 3.26
N SER A 160 2.76 -21.37 3.39
CA SER A 160 1.98 -20.29 4.01
C SER A 160 1.21 -19.42 3.01
N GLY A 161 1.60 -19.39 1.74
CA GLY A 161 1.06 -18.48 0.73
C GLY A 161 1.53 -17.02 0.88
N LEU A 162 2.36 -16.71 1.87
CA LEU A 162 2.84 -15.36 2.14
C LEU A 162 4.09 -15.03 1.31
N PHE A 163 4.23 -13.74 0.94
CA PHE A 163 5.40 -13.26 0.20
C PHE A 163 6.57 -12.98 1.14
N ARG A 164 7.75 -13.41 0.76
CA ARG A 164 9.01 -12.98 1.39
C ARG A 164 9.28 -11.51 1.05
N HIS A 165 9.82 -10.75 2.02
CA HIS A 165 10.11 -9.33 1.83
C HIS A 165 11.30 -9.07 0.89
N ARG A 166 12.31 -9.98 0.93
CA ARG A 166 13.52 -9.97 0.10
C ARG A 166 13.89 -11.39 -0.31
N ASP A 167 14.86 -11.54 -1.18
CA ASP A 167 15.34 -12.86 -1.59
C ASP A 167 16.17 -13.51 -0.48
N SER A 168 16.86 -12.73 0.33
CA SER A 168 17.77 -13.19 1.37
C SER A 168 17.74 -12.34 2.64
N GLY A 169 18.46 -12.81 3.66
CA GLY A 169 18.63 -12.11 4.93
C GLY A 169 17.45 -12.28 5.91
N ARG A 170 17.62 -11.73 7.13
CA ARG A 170 16.61 -11.87 8.18
C ARG A 170 15.25 -11.25 7.83
N ARG A 171 15.26 -10.15 7.07
CA ARG A 171 14.04 -9.47 6.62
C ARG A 171 13.26 -10.27 5.56
N ALA A 172 13.91 -11.23 4.87
CA ALA A 172 13.20 -12.09 3.92
C ALA A 172 12.04 -12.84 4.59
N ARG A 173 12.29 -13.41 5.78
CA ARG A 173 11.30 -14.22 6.51
C ARG A 173 10.18 -13.39 7.16
N PHE A 174 10.44 -12.13 7.52
CA PHE A 174 9.52 -11.30 8.29
C PHE A 174 9.05 -10.08 7.48
N PRO A 175 8.17 -10.29 6.48
CA PRO A 175 7.57 -9.21 5.70
C PRO A 175 6.53 -8.43 6.51
N ASN A 176 6.36 -7.17 6.13
CA ASN A 176 5.25 -6.35 6.60
C ASN A 176 3.99 -6.55 5.74
N PHE A 177 2.85 -6.01 6.20
CA PHE A 177 1.59 -6.05 5.49
C PHE A 177 1.69 -5.46 4.07
N ALA A 178 2.42 -4.37 3.89
CA ALA A 178 2.58 -3.74 2.58
C ALA A 178 3.14 -4.71 1.53
N THR A 179 4.16 -5.51 1.90
CA THR A 179 4.70 -6.55 1.02
C THR A 179 3.62 -7.56 0.59
N GLN A 180 2.77 -7.96 1.52
CA GLN A 180 1.73 -8.95 1.26
C GLN A 180 0.65 -8.38 0.33
N ILE A 181 0.09 -7.24 0.68
CA ILE A 181 -1.07 -6.71 -0.02
C ILE A 181 -0.73 -6.16 -1.41
N TYR A 182 0.45 -5.54 -1.59
CA TYR A 182 0.91 -5.15 -2.92
C TYR A 182 1.28 -6.36 -3.78
N GLY A 183 1.76 -7.45 -3.17
CA GLY A 183 1.95 -8.71 -3.87
C GLY A 183 0.63 -9.27 -4.44
N VAL A 184 -0.44 -9.27 -3.65
CA VAL A 184 -1.79 -9.65 -4.11
C VAL A 184 -2.25 -8.74 -5.26
N LEU A 185 -2.13 -7.43 -5.11
CA LEU A 185 -2.50 -6.47 -6.16
C LEU A 185 -1.71 -6.71 -7.45
N ALA A 186 -0.40 -6.89 -7.34
CA ALA A 186 0.48 -7.09 -8.49
C ALA A 186 0.12 -8.36 -9.28
N LEU A 187 -0.14 -9.47 -8.58
CA LEU A 187 -0.56 -10.72 -9.23
C LEU A 187 -1.93 -10.61 -9.87
N THR A 188 -2.86 -9.90 -9.24
CA THR A 188 -4.20 -9.63 -9.80
C THR A 188 -4.12 -8.78 -11.07
N VAL A 189 -3.33 -7.70 -11.04
CA VAL A 189 -3.11 -6.83 -12.20
C VAL A 189 -2.40 -7.58 -13.33
N ALA A 190 -1.38 -8.38 -13.02
CA ALA A 190 -0.71 -9.21 -14.02
C ALA A 190 -1.66 -10.23 -14.67
N ALA A 191 -2.55 -10.87 -13.88
CA ALA A 191 -3.54 -11.80 -14.39
C ALA A 191 -4.50 -11.11 -15.39
N ARG A 192 -5.03 -9.95 -15.04
CA ARG A 192 -5.88 -9.13 -15.91
C ARG A 192 -5.16 -8.73 -17.21
N ASN A 193 -3.87 -8.54 -17.16
CA ASN A 193 -3.02 -8.19 -18.31
C ASN A 193 -2.40 -9.42 -19.00
N GLY A 194 -3.13 -10.55 -19.05
CA GLY A 194 -2.80 -11.72 -19.85
C GLY A 194 -1.91 -12.78 -19.17
N ARG A 195 -1.54 -12.60 -17.89
CA ARG A 195 -0.78 -13.58 -17.11
C ARG A 195 -1.70 -14.35 -16.16
N GLY A 196 -2.77 -14.93 -16.70
CA GLY A 196 -3.85 -15.60 -15.95
C GLY A 196 -3.38 -16.64 -14.91
N HIS A 197 -2.21 -17.25 -15.13
CA HIS A 197 -1.60 -18.17 -14.15
C HIS A 197 -1.28 -17.52 -12.79
N ALA A 198 -1.16 -16.18 -12.73
CA ALA A 198 -0.90 -15.46 -11.49
C ALA A 198 -2.13 -15.39 -10.57
N LEU A 199 -3.35 -15.49 -11.11
CA LEU A 199 -4.59 -15.30 -10.33
C LEU A 199 -4.74 -16.31 -9.20
N GLY A 200 -4.40 -17.57 -9.43
CA GLY A 200 -4.44 -18.62 -8.41
C GLY A 200 -3.51 -18.32 -7.22
N ALA A 201 -2.36 -17.72 -7.48
CA ALA A 201 -1.42 -17.31 -6.43
C ALA A 201 -1.93 -16.06 -5.68
N ALA A 202 -2.53 -15.09 -6.37
CA ALA A 202 -3.18 -13.93 -5.76
C ALA A 202 -4.28 -14.36 -4.77
N ARG A 203 -5.15 -15.28 -5.19
CA ARG A 203 -6.23 -15.84 -4.35
C ARG A 203 -5.68 -16.50 -3.10
N ARG A 204 -4.71 -17.43 -3.22
CA ARG A 204 -4.12 -18.10 -2.04
C ARG A 204 -3.50 -17.13 -1.05
N ALA A 205 -2.77 -16.12 -1.54
CA ALA A 205 -2.18 -15.11 -0.67
C ALA A 205 -3.25 -14.24 0.01
N ALA A 206 -4.28 -13.82 -0.73
CA ALA A 206 -5.39 -13.05 -0.17
C ALA A 206 -6.17 -13.87 0.87
N ASP A 207 -6.51 -15.13 0.58
CA ASP A 207 -7.20 -16.02 1.51
C ASP A 207 -6.43 -16.15 2.82
N ARG A 208 -5.11 -16.32 2.72
CA ARG A 208 -4.27 -16.34 3.92
C ARG A 208 -4.32 -15.03 4.70
N LEU A 209 -4.33 -13.89 4.04
CA LEU A 209 -4.45 -12.60 4.71
C LEU A 209 -5.81 -12.43 5.40
N LEU A 210 -6.90 -12.85 4.76
CA LEU A 210 -8.24 -12.82 5.36
C LEU A 210 -8.29 -13.63 6.68
N GLU A 211 -7.65 -14.81 6.71
CA GLU A 211 -7.54 -15.60 7.95
C GLU A 211 -6.74 -14.89 9.07
N LEU A 212 -5.86 -13.97 8.70
CA LEU A 212 -5.00 -13.23 9.61
C LEU A 212 -5.53 -11.83 9.94
N GLN A 213 -6.64 -11.40 9.31
CA GLN A 213 -7.32 -10.16 9.67
C GLN A 213 -7.87 -10.28 11.10
N ARG A 214 -7.71 -9.21 11.87
CA ARG A 214 -8.19 -9.17 13.25
C ARG A 214 -9.72 -9.10 13.31
N PRO A 215 -10.33 -9.54 14.44
CA PRO A 215 -11.78 -9.44 14.63
C PRO A 215 -12.34 -8.01 14.63
N ASP A 216 -11.48 -7.00 14.86
CA ASP A 216 -11.81 -5.58 14.75
C ASP A 216 -11.67 -5.02 13.31
N GLY A 217 -11.27 -5.85 12.35
CA GLY A 217 -11.02 -5.46 10.97
C GLY A 217 -9.58 -5.03 10.68
N GLY A 218 -8.74 -4.88 11.71
CA GLY A 218 -7.38 -4.41 11.58
C GLY A 218 -6.45 -5.39 10.87
N TRP A 219 -5.51 -4.87 10.07
CA TRP A 219 -4.47 -5.66 9.41
C TRP A 219 -3.16 -5.58 10.20
N PRO A 220 -2.67 -6.73 10.75
CA PRO A 220 -1.42 -6.76 11.51
C PRO A 220 -0.19 -6.27 10.72
N TRP A 221 0.84 -5.84 11.47
CA TRP A 221 2.04 -5.26 10.86
C TRP A 221 2.99 -6.29 10.25
N LEU A 222 3.38 -7.33 11.01
CA LEU A 222 4.48 -8.22 10.62
C LEU A 222 4.06 -9.69 10.65
N TYR A 223 4.49 -10.42 9.64
CA TYR A 223 4.18 -11.84 9.45
C TYR A 223 5.45 -12.69 9.42
N ASP A 224 5.32 -13.98 9.70
CA ASP A 224 6.36 -14.99 9.48
C ASP A 224 5.97 -15.86 8.30
N THR A 225 6.70 -15.76 7.21
CA THR A 225 6.42 -16.55 6.00
C THR A 225 6.55 -18.05 6.24
N LYS A 226 7.42 -18.49 7.15
CA LYS A 226 7.64 -19.92 7.41
C LYS A 226 6.49 -20.57 8.19
N SER A 227 5.97 -19.88 9.21
CA SER A 227 4.85 -20.40 10.03
C SER A 227 3.48 -19.94 9.53
N GLY A 228 3.43 -18.95 8.65
CA GLY A 228 2.21 -18.33 8.19
C GLY A 228 1.48 -17.50 9.26
N ARG A 229 2.10 -17.15 10.37
CA ARG A 229 1.46 -16.48 11.52
C ARG A 229 1.82 -15.00 11.59
N VAL A 230 1.01 -14.25 12.33
CA VAL A 230 1.34 -12.90 12.76
C VAL A 230 2.48 -12.96 13.78
N VAL A 231 3.50 -12.14 13.60
CA VAL A 231 4.64 -11.97 14.52
C VAL A 231 4.45 -10.75 15.40
N GLU A 232 4.01 -9.66 14.80
CA GLU A 232 3.80 -8.38 15.48
C GLU A 232 2.56 -7.68 14.93
N PRO A 233 1.52 -7.44 15.73
CA PRO A 233 0.32 -6.75 15.27
C PRO A 233 0.55 -5.26 15.06
N TYR A 234 1.38 -4.62 15.89
CA TYR A 234 1.61 -3.17 15.83
C TYR A 234 2.90 -2.82 15.08
N GLU A 235 2.93 -1.71 14.41
CA GLU A 235 2.02 -0.57 14.34
C GLU A 235 0.87 -0.89 13.36
N LEU A 236 -0.41 -0.67 13.78
CA LEU A 236 -1.57 -0.81 12.91
C LEU A 236 -1.76 0.50 12.13
N TYR A 237 -1.39 0.49 10.88
CA TYR A 237 -1.47 1.69 10.01
C TYR A 237 -2.85 1.89 9.42
N SER A 238 -3.39 3.10 9.49
CA SER A 238 -4.69 3.44 8.91
C SER A 238 -4.74 3.17 7.40
N VAL A 239 -3.69 3.52 6.68
CA VAL A 239 -3.57 3.28 5.24
C VAL A 239 -3.70 1.80 4.84
N HIS A 240 -3.39 0.89 5.75
CA HIS A 240 -3.62 -0.54 5.50
C HIS A 240 -5.10 -0.88 5.49
N GLN A 241 -5.89 -0.20 6.35
CA GLN A 241 -7.29 -0.49 6.59
C GLN A 241 -8.20 0.10 5.52
N ASP A 242 -8.00 1.37 5.20
CA ASP A 242 -8.91 2.17 4.37
C ASP A 242 -8.46 2.35 2.91
N ALA A 243 -7.22 1.96 2.59
CA ALA A 243 -6.65 2.22 1.29
C ALA A 243 -5.94 0.99 0.68
N MET A 244 -4.86 0.49 1.28
CA MET A 244 -4.02 -0.53 0.64
C MET A 244 -4.74 -1.88 0.53
N ALA A 245 -5.40 -2.36 1.59
CA ALA A 245 -6.18 -3.58 1.53
C ALA A 245 -7.39 -3.42 0.58
N PRO A 246 -8.21 -2.37 0.70
CA PRO A 246 -9.29 -2.13 -0.26
C PRO A 246 -8.82 -2.08 -1.71
N MET A 247 -7.74 -1.38 -2.02
CA MET A 247 -7.20 -1.29 -3.38
C MET A 247 -6.93 -2.68 -4.00
N ALA A 248 -6.29 -3.57 -3.25
CA ALA A 248 -5.95 -4.90 -3.74
C ALA A 248 -7.15 -5.86 -3.73
N LEU A 249 -7.94 -5.84 -2.66
CA LEU A 249 -9.05 -6.79 -2.48
C LEU A 249 -10.24 -6.47 -3.40
N LEU A 250 -10.49 -5.19 -3.70
CA LEU A 250 -11.52 -4.80 -4.66
C LEU A 250 -11.12 -5.15 -6.10
N GLU A 251 -9.84 -5.02 -6.47
CA GLU A 251 -9.35 -5.53 -7.76
C GLU A 251 -9.51 -7.05 -7.84
N LEU A 252 -9.16 -7.76 -6.78
CA LEU A 252 -9.32 -9.22 -6.75
C LEU A 252 -10.80 -9.63 -6.78
N THR A 253 -11.70 -8.88 -6.13
CA THR A 253 -13.15 -9.09 -6.24
C THR A 253 -13.61 -8.95 -7.70
N ALA A 254 -13.15 -7.91 -8.39
CA ALA A 254 -13.51 -7.67 -9.79
C ALA A 254 -13.07 -8.81 -10.72
N GLU A 255 -11.87 -9.38 -10.47
CA GLU A 255 -11.32 -10.47 -11.29
C GLU A 255 -11.93 -11.84 -10.97
N THR A 256 -12.41 -12.05 -9.74
CA THR A 256 -12.87 -13.38 -9.27
C THR A 256 -14.38 -13.48 -9.09
N GLY A 257 -15.08 -12.35 -8.90
CA GLY A 257 -16.49 -12.29 -8.50
C GLY A 257 -16.73 -12.67 -7.03
N GLU A 258 -15.68 -12.90 -6.22
CA GLU A 258 -15.81 -13.38 -4.85
C GLU A 258 -16.01 -12.21 -3.86
N ALA A 259 -17.24 -12.07 -3.34
CA ALA A 259 -17.62 -10.96 -2.44
C ALA A 259 -16.81 -10.92 -1.13
N ARG A 260 -16.29 -12.05 -0.64
CA ARG A 260 -15.51 -12.12 0.62
C ARG A 260 -14.31 -11.17 0.66
N TYR A 261 -13.70 -10.86 -0.47
CA TYR A 261 -12.57 -9.92 -0.53
C TYR A 261 -13.05 -8.48 -0.32
N ARG A 262 -14.18 -8.11 -0.96
CA ARG A 262 -14.82 -6.81 -0.70
C ARG A 262 -15.25 -6.68 0.75
N ASP A 263 -15.87 -7.72 1.31
CA ASP A 263 -16.36 -7.71 2.70
C ASP A 263 -15.21 -7.52 3.69
N ALA A 264 -14.04 -8.15 3.44
CA ALA A 264 -12.83 -7.94 4.24
C ALA A 264 -12.27 -6.51 4.13
N ALA A 265 -12.35 -5.90 2.93
CA ALA A 265 -11.97 -4.50 2.73
C ALA A 265 -12.88 -3.54 3.52
N LEU A 266 -14.19 -3.76 3.48
CA LEU A 266 -15.17 -2.96 4.24
C LEU A 266 -15.03 -3.14 5.75
N HIS A 267 -14.68 -4.33 6.20
CA HIS A 267 -14.38 -4.58 7.61
C HIS A 267 -13.20 -3.73 8.10
N GLY A 268 -12.19 -3.48 7.25
CA GLY A 268 -11.11 -2.53 7.55
C GLY A 268 -11.58 -1.08 7.72
N ILE A 269 -12.63 -0.65 6.99
CA ILE A 269 -13.21 0.69 7.15
C ILE A 269 -13.78 0.88 8.55
N GLU A 270 -14.42 -0.14 9.13
CA GLU A 270 -14.96 -0.04 10.49
C GLU A 270 -13.87 0.29 11.52
N TRP A 271 -12.63 -0.23 11.31
CA TRP A 271 -11.49 0.06 12.18
C TRP A 271 -11.14 1.57 12.18
N ILE A 272 -11.22 2.24 11.03
CA ILE A 272 -10.98 3.70 10.92
C ILE A 272 -12.00 4.49 11.76
N TYR A 273 -13.24 4.02 11.81
CA TYR A 273 -14.35 4.69 12.47
C TYR A 273 -14.59 4.23 13.91
N GLY A 274 -13.54 3.73 14.58
CA GLY A 274 -13.53 3.50 16.02
C GLY A 274 -13.67 2.04 16.44
N ARG A 275 -13.84 1.07 15.53
CA ARG A 275 -13.77 -0.34 15.88
C ARG A 275 -12.32 -0.80 15.98
N ASN A 276 -11.57 -0.20 16.90
CA ASN A 276 -10.15 -0.45 17.07
C ASN A 276 -9.78 -0.49 18.57
N ASP A 277 -8.54 -0.82 18.88
CA ASP A 277 -8.05 -0.99 20.27
C ASP A 277 -8.21 0.26 21.16
N LEU A 278 -8.40 1.45 20.59
CA LEU A 278 -8.59 2.70 21.34
C LEU A 278 -10.05 3.20 21.30
N GLU A 279 -10.96 2.47 20.65
CA GLU A 279 -12.37 2.88 20.42
C GLU A 279 -12.48 4.33 19.89
N ARG A 280 -11.49 4.71 19.04
CA ARG A 280 -11.35 6.07 18.55
C ARG A 280 -11.38 6.13 17.03
N THR A 281 -12.14 7.10 16.47
CA THR A 281 -12.05 7.40 15.03
C THR A 281 -10.64 7.89 14.68
N MET A 282 -10.11 7.38 13.57
CA MET A 282 -8.82 7.80 13.04
C MET A 282 -8.93 9.01 12.10
N LEU A 283 -10.11 9.28 11.57
CA LEU A 283 -10.41 10.49 10.80
C LEU A 283 -10.89 11.60 11.75
N ASP A 284 -10.10 12.62 11.92
CA ASP A 284 -10.40 13.78 12.75
C ASP A 284 -10.62 15.01 11.86
N ARG A 285 -11.90 15.33 11.65
CA ARG A 285 -12.33 16.46 10.82
C ARG A 285 -12.04 17.81 11.45
N GLU A 286 -12.04 17.88 12.78
CA GLU A 286 -11.81 19.13 13.52
C GLU A 286 -10.35 19.59 13.37
N THR A 287 -9.41 18.68 13.56
CA THR A 287 -7.98 18.96 13.35
C THR A 287 -7.56 18.82 11.88
N GLY A 288 -8.39 18.24 11.03
CA GLY A 288 -8.10 18.04 9.61
C GLY A 288 -6.99 16.99 9.39
N ILE A 289 -6.98 15.91 10.15
CA ILE A 289 -5.98 14.85 10.05
C ILE A 289 -6.62 13.46 9.93
N LEU A 290 -6.02 12.62 9.10
CA LEU A 290 -6.25 11.17 9.12
C LEU A 290 -5.04 10.53 9.83
N TYR A 291 -5.23 10.21 11.10
CA TYR A 291 -4.15 9.69 11.94
C TYR A 291 -3.48 8.46 11.34
N ARG A 292 -2.15 8.48 11.36
CA ARG A 292 -1.32 7.47 10.70
C ARG A 292 -1.56 6.05 11.18
N SER A 293 -1.67 5.84 12.50
CA SER A 293 -1.67 4.49 13.08
C SER A 293 -2.01 4.49 14.57
N ILE A 294 -2.36 3.31 15.06
CA ILE A 294 -2.30 2.97 16.48
C ILE A 294 -1.01 2.19 16.74
N ARG A 295 -0.24 2.62 17.72
CA ARG A 295 1.05 2.02 18.07
C ARG A 295 1.21 1.85 19.57
N ARG A 296 2.15 1.04 20.00
CA ARG A 296 2.59 1.02 21.39
C ARG A 296 3.28 2.33 21.74
N ARG A 297 3.14 2.76 23.00
CA ARG A 297 3.84 3.94 23.50
C ARG A 297 5.35 3.79 23.31
N ARG A 298 6.02 4.89 22.94
CA ARG A 298 7.47 4.92 22.67
C ARG A 298 8.27 4.19 23.74
N GLY A 299 9.25 3.38 23.30
CA GLY A 299 10.13 2.58 24.15
C GLY A 299 9.77 1.09 24.19
N PHE A 300 8.49 0.73 24.07
CA PHE A 300 8.04 -0.66 24.05
C PHE A 300 8.02 -1.29 22.64
N ASP A 301 7.81 -0.49 21.60
CA ASP A 301 7.68 -0.99 20.22
C ASP A 301 8.86 -1.83 19.76
N ARG A 302 10.09 -1.31 19.91
CA ARG A 302 11.29 -2.02 19.47
C ARG A 302 11.54 -3.28 20.31
N ALA A 303 11.36 -3.19 21.63
CA ALA A 303 11.57 -4.32 22.54
C ALA A 303 10.61 -5.47 22.20
N MET A 304 9.34 -5.16 22.01
CA MET A 304 8.32 -6.15 21.63
C MET A 304 8.55 -6.73 20.26
N LEU A 305 8.92 -5.91 19.27
CA LEU A 305 9.26 -6.37 17.95
C LEU A 305 10.42 -7.38 17.98
N TYR A 306 11.50 -7.08 18.70
CA TYR A 306 12.63 -7.98 18.83
C TYR A 306 12.25 -9.27 19.60
N ALA A 307 11.49 -9.15 20.69
CA ALA A 307 11.04 -10.30 21.49
C ALA A 307 10.14 -11.22 20.66
N ASN A 308 9.17 -10.69 19.95
CA ASN A 308 8.26 -11.45 19.09
C ASN A 308 8.99 -12.09 17.91
N THR A 309 9.95 -11.37 17.30
CA THR A 309 10.76 -11.94 16.21
C THR A 309 11.65 -13.08 16.72
N ALA A 310 12.30 -12.91 17.88
CA ALA A 310 13.10 -13.96 18.51
C ALA A 310 12.24 -15.17 18.89
N GLY A 311 11.05 -14.93 19.47
CA GLY A 311 10.07 -15.97 19.76
C GLY A 311 9.65 -16.75 18.52
N ALA A 312 9.35 -16.05 17.42
CA ALA A 312 9.01 -16.69 16.15
C ALA A 312 10.16 -17.54 15.58
N LEU A 313 11.41 -17.09 15.74
CA LEU A 313 12.59 -17.90 15.38
C LEU A 313 12.73 -19.15 16.23
N ALA A 314 12.38 -19.08 17.52
CA ALA A 314 12.39 -20.20 18.46
C ALA A 314 11.14 -21.09 18.38
N GLY A 315 10.17 -20.75 17.51
CA GLY A 315 8.92 -21.49 17.36
C GLY A 315 7.91 -21.27 18.50
N THR A 316 8.10 -20.23 19.32
CA THR A 316 7.19 -19.87 20.41
C THR A 316 6.06 -18.96 19.90
N ALA A 317 4.97 -18.89 20.68
CA ALA A 317 3.87 -17.98 20.37
C ALA A 317 4.29 -16.51 20.52
N MET A 318 3.63 -15.63 19.77
CA MET A 318 3.73 -14.19 19.94
C MET A 318 3.43 -13.82 21.41
N LEU A 319 4.28 -12.99 21.99
CA LEU A 319 3.97 -12.34 23.24
C LEU A 319 2.86 -11.32 22.95
N ALA A 320 1.62 -11.73 23.11
CA ALA A 320 0.50 -10.80 23.02
C ALA A 320 0.82 -9.64 23.95
N GLY A 321 0.82 -8.41 23.41
CA GLY A 321 1.22 -7.22 24.16
C GLY A 321 0.19 -6.85 25.24
N THR A 322 -0.09 -7.78 26.13
CA THR A 322 -0.96 -7.61 27.28
C THR A 322 -0.38 -6.52 28.17
N GLY A 323 -1.06 -5.36 28.18
CA GLY A 323 -0.76 -4.28 29.12
C GLY A 323 0.20 -3.19 28.62
N THR A 324 0.70 -3.22 27.38
CA THR A 324 1.47 -2.06 26.86
C THR A 324 0.50 -0.95 26.45
N PRO A 325 0.64 0.28 27.00
CA PRO A 325 -0.21 1.40 26.61
C PRO A 325 -0.12 1.69 25.11
N LEU A 326 -1.28 1.83 24.48
CA LEU A 326 -1.38 2.22 23.08
C LEU A 326 -1.56 3.73 22.98
N GLU A 327 -1.13 4.29 21.85
CA GLU A 327 -1.31 5.70 21.51
C GLU A 327 -1.57 5.86 20.00
N VAL A 328 -2.24 6.95 19.64
CA VAL A 328 -2.37 7.35 18.25
C VAL A 328 -1.09 8.03 17.77
N ASN A 329 -0.61 7.69 16.61
CA ASN A 329 0.46 8.42 15.93
C ASN A 329 -0.12 9.65 15.24
N PRO A 330 0.17 10.89 15.72
CA PRO A 330 -0.48 12.11 15.26
C PRO A 330 0.12 12.67 13.95
N SER A 331 0.65 11.83 13.09
CA SER A 331 1.11 12.22 11.75
C SER A 331 0.14 11.75 10.69
N ASP A 332 0.16 12.40 9.53
CA ASP A 332 -0.52 11.99 8.31
C ASP A 332 0.46 12.11 7.16
N ARG A 333 0.21 11.37 6.08
CA ARG A 333 1.07 11.32 4.91
C ARG A 333 0.26 11.44 3.62
N PRO A 334 0.65 12.30 2.69
CA PRO A 334 -0.13 12.52 1.47
C PRO A 334 -0.39 11.25 0.67
N TYR A 335 0.54 10.29 0.65
CA TYR A 335 0.31 9.02 -0.06
C TYR A 335 -0.87 8.22 0.47
N HIS A 336 -1.20 8.35 1.76
CA HIS A 336 -2.37 7.70 2.34
C HIS A 336 -3.65 8.20 1.66
N LEU A 337 -3.77 9.53 1.54
CA LEU A 337 -4.90 10.17 0.86
C LEU A 337 -4.94 9.82 -0.64
N GLY A 338 -3.77 9.77 -1.28
CA GLY A 338 -3.66 9.28 -2.66
C GLY A 338 -4.17 7.85 -2.82
N TRP A 339 -3.81 6.96 -1.90
CA TRP A 339 -4.27 5.57 -1.92
C TRP A 339 -5.75 5.40 -1.56
N VAL A 340 -6.33 6.25 -0.71
CA VAL A 340 -7.79 6.30 -0.50
C VAL A 340 -8.50 6.58 -1.81
N LEU A 341 -8.04 7.57 -2.58
CA LEU A 341 -8.61 7.86 -3.90
C LEU A 341 -8.40 6.70 -4.88
N GLU A 342 -7.23 6.08 -4.89
CA GLU A 342 -6.93 4.92 -5.75
C GLU A 342 -7.80 3.70 -5.41
N ALA A 343 -8.08 3.48 -4.15
CA ALA A 343 -8.93 2.38 -3.71
C ALA A 343 -10.40 2.60 -4.08
N TRP A 344 -10.93 3.80 -3.88
CA TRP A 344 -12.37 4.01 -3.81
C TRP A 344 -12.98 4.90 -4.91
N ALA A 345 -12.18 5.70 -5.65
CA ALA A 345 -12.76 6.52 -6.70
C ALA A 345 -13.30 5.65 -7.84
N GLY A 346 -14.58 5.88 -8.19
CA GLY A 346 -15.28 5.10 -9.21
C GLY A 346 -15.64 3.66 -8.79
N ARG A 347 -15.59 3.37 -7.51
CA ARG A 347 -16.07 2.10 -6.94
C ARG A 347 -17.15 2.36 -5.89
N GLU A 348 -18.15 1.49 -5.89
CA GLU A 348 -19.13 1.41 -4.80
C GLU A 348 -18.66 0.39 -3.76
N PRO A 349 -18.87 0.67 -2.46
CA PRO A 349 -18.54 -0.23 -1.36
C PRO A 349 -19.32 -1.52 -1.38
#